data_2446cf76562fa47751707b35d963d08b
#
_entry.id   2446cf76562fa47751707b35d963d08b
#
_cell.length_a   1.000
_cell.length_b   1.000
_cell.length_c   1.000
_cell.angle_alpha   90.00
_cell.angle_beta   90.00
_cell.angle_gamma   90.00
#
_symmetry.space_group_name_H-M   'P 1'
#
loop_
_entity.id
_entity.type
_entity.pdbx_description
1 polymer ?
#
loop_
_entity_poly.entity_id
_entity_poly.type
_entity_poly.pdbx_seq_one_letter_code
_entity_poly.pdbx_strand_id
1 'polypeptide(L)'
;MKLNLQAPINQLGYGVAGLNILKALYEEEVEVSFFPIGQPQVTNEEDAYAVRRGMRLAQTFDPQAPCVKIWHQNQMAERIGSGKFIGFPIFELDTFNELEKHHLNSCDELMVCSQWAKQVCLDQLYMSPNGHTYLDADAKVHVVPLGVDAELFPPALVRQDDKTIFFNCGKWEIRKGHDILINAFKKVLEHGEDAELWMMCTNPFNSPEEDAKWHQLYNHPKVKLIPRAETQTEVYNVMSHVDCGVFPSRGEGWNLELLEMMAAGKHVLATEYSAHTEFCNEENSYLLPISDVEPAFDNKWFFCQGNWAK
;
A
#
# COMPACT_ATOMS: atom_id res chain seq x y z
N MET A 1 18.06 -21.11 -3.92
CA MET A 1 17.02 -21.00 -4.99
C MET A 1 17.33 -19.77 -5.85
N LYS A 2 17.02 -19.80 -7.18
CA LYS A 2 17.15 -18.64 -8.05
C LYS A 2 15.79 -18.00 -8.33
N LEU A 3 15.73 -16.70 -8.41
CA LEU A 3 14.50 -15.92 -8.67
C LEU A 3 14.82 -14.70 -9.55
N ASN A 4 13.99 -14.44 -10.54
CA ASN A 4 13.98 -13.20 -11.30
C ASN A 4 12.91 -12.26 -10.70
N LEU A 5 13.30 -11.12 -10.16
CA LEU A 5 12.41 -10.17 -9.52
C LEU A 5 12.30 -8.89 -10.34
N GLN A 6 11.08 -8.50 -10.69
CA GLN A 6 10.76 -7.19 -11.26
C GLN A 6 9.97 -6.36 -10.24
N ALA A 7 10.51 -5.24 -9.82
CA ALA A 7 9.83 -4.32 -8.90
C ALA A 7 10.38 -2.89 -9.06
N PRO A 8 9.62 -1.86 -8.73
CA PRO A 8 10.16 -0.52 -8.53
C PRO A 8 10.91 -0.46 -7.20
N ILE A 9 11.83 0.48 -7.08
CA ILE A 9 12.44 0.86 -5.81
C ILE A 9 12.45 2.38 -5.73
N ASN A 10 11.62 2.92 -4.85
CA ASN A 10 11.50 4.35 -4.58
C ASN A 10 10.75 4.55 -3.24
N GLN A 11 10.51 5.78 -2.86
CA GLN A 11 9.84 6.12 -1.60
C GLN A 11 8.30 6.00 -1.64
N LEU A 12 7.68 5.45 -2.69
CA LEU A 12 6.25 5.17 -2.74
C LEU A 12 5.97 3.73 -2.32
N GLY A 13 4.72 3.40 -1.96
CA GLY A 13 4.35 2.11 -1.41
C GLY A 13 4.86 0.89 -2.19
N TYR A 14 4.73 0.89 -3.52
CA TYR A 14 5.32 -0.17 -4.37
C TYR A 14 6.84 -0.25 -4.26
N GLY A 15 7.50 0.90 -4.19
CA GLY A 15 8.97 0.96 -4.12
C GLY A 15 9.50 0.49 -2.77
N VAL A 16 8.82 0.84 -1.68
CA VAL A 16 9.13 0.37 -0.32
C VAL A 16 8.92 -1.14 -0.25
N ALA A 17 7.78 -1.65 -0.73
CA ALA A 17 7.51 -3.08 -0.77
C ALA A 17 8.56 -3.84 -1.62
N GLY A 18 8.90 -3.33 -2.80
CA GLY A 18 9.89 -3.93 -3.69
C GLY A 18 11.28 -4.03 -3.06
N LEU A 19 11.72 -2.99 -2.35
CA LEU A 19 13.01 -2.97 -1.64
C LEU A 19 13.02 -3.96 -0.47
N ASN A 20 11.98 -3.95 0.36
CA ASN A 20 11.90 -4.80 1.54
C ASN A 20 11.82 -6.29 1.13
N ILE A 21 11.05 -6.62 0.10
CA ILE A 21 11.01 -8.00 -0.44
C ILE A 21 12.37 -8.40 -1.01
N LEU A 22 13.08 -7.53 -1.73
CA LEU A 22 14.42 -7.83 -2.23
C LEU A 22 15.40 -8.13 -1.10
N LYS A 23 15.38 -7.34 -0.02
CA LYS A 23 16.24 -7.53 1.17
C LYS A 23 15.90 -8.84 1.88
N ALA A 24 14.62 -9.08 2.17
CA ALA A 24 14.15 -10.31 2.82
C ALA A 24 14.51 -11.58 2.02
N LEU A 25 14.42 -11.54 0.70
CA LEU A 25 14.84 -12.66 -0.14
C LEU A 25 16.35 -12.94 -0.04
N TYR A 26 17.18 -11.91 0.19
CA TYR A 26 18.61 -12.12 0.43
C TYR A 26 18.88 -12.69 1.81
N GLU A 27 18.12 -12.34 2.83
CA GLU A 27 18.21 -12.93 4.17
C GLU A 27 17.85 -14.41 4.14
N GLU A 28 16.90 -14.81 3.29
CA GLU A 28 16.53 -16.20 3.04
C GLU A 28 17.47 -16.91 2.04
N GLU A 29 18.65 -16.34 1.78
CA GLU A 29 19.68 -16.90 0.89
C GLU A 29 19.20 -17.18 -0.55
N VAL A 30 18.19 -16.44 -1.03
CA VAL A 30 17.74 -16.54 -2.42
C VAL A 30 18.68 -15.74 -3.33
N GLU A 31 19.12 -16.37 -4.43
CA GLU A 31 19.86 -15.68 -5.49
C GLU A 31 18.88 -14.91 -6.38
N VAL A 32 18.78 -13.60 -6.16
CA VAL A 32 17.81 -12.75 -6.86
C VAL A 32 18.48 -11.98 -8.01
N SER A 33 18.07 -12.25 -9.24
CA SER A 33 18.33 -11.41 -10.40
C SER A 33 17.28 -10.29 -10.43
N PHE A 34 17.69 -9.06 -10.10
CA PHE A 34 16.77 -7.94 -9.94
C PHE A 34 16.69 -7.07 -11.21
N PHE A 35 15.48 -6.87 -11.71
CA PHE A 35 15.16 -6.07 -12.89
C PHE A 35 14.27 -4.89 -12.45
N PRO A 36 14.83 -3.70 -12.21
CA PRO A 36 14.08 -2.57 -11.71
C PRO A 36 13.04 -2.08 -12.71
N ILE A 37 11.84 -1.77 -12.21
CA ILE A 37 10.83 -1.02 -12.95
C ILE A 37 11.08 0.48 -12.70
N GLY A 38 11.54 1.17 -13.75
CA GLY A 38 12.05 2.53 -13.61
C GLY A 38 13.46 2.59 -13.00
N GLN A 39 13.91 3.79 -12.66
CA GLN A 39 15.22 3.98 -12.04
C GLN A 39 15.12 3.85 -10.52
N PRO A 40 15.88 2.94 -9.89
CA PRO A 40 15.90 2.81 -8.44
C PRO A 40 16.31 4.10 -7.73
N GLN A 41 15.59 4.45 -6.69
CA GLN A 41 15.87 5.57 -5.80
C GLN A 41 16.05 5.03 -4.37
N VAL A 42 17.25 5.11 -3.86
CA VAL A 42 17.63 4.65 -2.51
C VAL A 42 18.32 5.77 -1.75
N THR A 43 18.17 5.78 -0.45
CA THR A 43 18.64 6.89 0.41
C THR A 43 19.88 6.55 1.22
N ASN A 44 20.29 5.27 1.26
CA ASN A 44 21.45 4.81 2.02
C ASN A 44 22.29 3.79 1.24
N GLU A 45 23.52 3.55 1.68
CA GLU A 45 24.46 2.65 1.00
C GLU A 45 24.12 1.16 1.15
N GLU A 46 23.44 0.75 2.21
CA GLU A 46 23.01 -0.64 2.38
C GLU A 46 21.97 -1.03 1.33
N ASP A 47 20.93 -0.23 1.19
CA ASP A 47 19.90 -0.42 0.16
C ASP A 47 20.49 -0.33 -1.25
N ALA A 48 21.39 0.64 -1.47
CA ALA A 48 22.09 0.76 -2.74
C ALA A 48 22.95 -0.48 -3.05
N TYR A 49 23.58 -1.08 -2.05
CA TYR A 49 24.32 -2.33 -2.22
C TYR A 49 23.40 -3.50 -2.58
N ALA A 50 22.27 -3.65 -1.89
CA ALA A 50 21.29 -4.70 -2.18
C ALA A 50 20.78 -4.61 -3.62
N VAL A 51 20.42 -3.40 -4.08
CA VAL A 51 19.97 -3.13 -5.45
C VAL A 51 21.07 -3.43 -6.48
N ARG A 52 22.28 -2.92 -6.26
CA ARG A 52 23.43 -3.16 -7.17
C ARG A 52 23.79 -4.64 -7.27
N ARG A 53 23.69 -5.39 -6.16
CA ARG A 53 23.91 -6.85 -6.12
C ARG A 53 22.93 -7.55 -7.07
N GLY A 54 21.63 -7.29 -6.93
CA GLY A 54 20.60 -7.92 -7.78
C GLY A 54 20.71 -7.54 -9.25
N MET A 55 20.98 -6.26 -9.55
CA MET A 55 21.18 -5.78 -10.93
C MET A 55 22.42 -6.39 -11.59
N ARG A 56 23.47 -6.70 -10.81
CA ARG A 56 24.64 -7.41 -11.32
C ARG A 56 24.29 -8.86 -11.67
N LEU A 57 23.54 -9.55 -10.80
CA LEU A 57 23.08 -10.92 -11.08
C LEU A 57 22.15 -10.99 -12.28
N ALA A 58 21.37 -9.93 -12.53
CA ALA A 58 20.52 -9.82 -13.71
C ALA A 58 21.29 -9.85 -15.06
N GLN A 59 22.59 -9.54 -15.06
CA GLN A 59 23.41 -9.61 -16.29
C GLN A 59 23.65 -11.06 -16.76
N THR A 60 23.56 -12.02 -15.85
CA THR A 60 23.75 -13.46 -16.10
C THR A 60 22.61 -14.29 -15.51
N PHE A 61 21.38 -13.76 -15.56
CA PHE A 61 20.21 -14.38 -14.96
C PHE A 61 19.90 -15.75 -15.57
N ASP A 62 19.22 -16.59 -14.81
CA ASP A 62 18.71 -17.86 -15.28
C ASP A 62 17.32 -17.63 -15.93
N PRO A 63 17.17 -17.82 -17.27
CA PRO A 63 15.88 -17.62 -17.92
C PRO A 63 14.80 -18.63 -17.51
N GLN A 64 15.19 -19.76 -16.92
CA GLN A 64 14.26 -20.79 -16.44
C GLN A 64 13.85 -20.61 -14.97
N ALA A 65 14.52 -19.71 -14.25
CA ALA A 65 14.11 -19.40 -12.88
C ALA A 65 12.73 -18.72 -12.87
N PRO A 66 11.93 -18.94 -11.82
CA PRO A 66 10.67 -18.21 -11.65
C PRO A 66 10.87 -16.70 -11.73
N CYS A 67 9.88 -16.02 -12.30
CA CYS A 67 9.84 -14.56 -12.35
C CYS A 67 8.67 -14.04 -11.53
N VAL A 68 8.94 -13.18 -10.56
CA VAL A 68 7.92 -12.43 -9.79
C VAL A 68 7.95 -10.98 -10.25
N LYS A 69 6.78 -10.44 -10.59
CA LYS A 69 6.61 -9.03 -10.94
C LYS A 69 5.66 -8.33 -9.96
N ILE A 70 6.17 -7.36 -9.24
CA ILE A 70 5.43 -6.52 -8.31
C ILE A 70 5.13 -5.21 -9.01
N TRP A 71 3.91 -5.02 -9.51
CA TRP A 71 3.52 -3.81 -10.23
C TRP A 71 2.00 -3.70 -10.39
N HIS A 72 1.55 -2.65 -11.07
CA HIS A 72 0.14 -2.42 -11.36
C HIS A 72 -0.46 -3.52 -12.23
N GLN A 73 -1.71 -3.84 -11.97
CA GLN A 73 -2.48 -4.89 -12.64
C GLN A 73 -2.59 -4.71 -14.18
N ASN A 74 -2.54 -3.47 -14.66
CA ASN A 74 -2.62 -3.14 -16.09
C ASN A 74 -1.28 -3.22 -16.84
N GLN A 75 -0.20 -3.67 -16.19
CA GLN A 75 1.14 -3.77 -16.77
C GLN A 75 1.85 -5.08 -16.40
N MET A 76 1.11 -6.17 -16.18
CA MET A 76 1.66 -7.46 -15.79
C MET A 76 2.23 -8.28 -16.95
N ALA A 77 1.78 -8.13 -18.19
CA ALA A 77 2.11 -9.03 -19.30
C ALA A 77 3.62 -9.12 -19.68
N GLU A 78 4.44 -8.14 -19.30
CA GLU A 78 5.89 -8.16 -19.56
C GLU A 78 6.60 -9.00 -18.49
N ARG A 79 7.17 -10.13 -18.92
CA ARG A 79 7.91 -11.07 -18.04
C ARG A 79 9.40 -11.13 -18.40
N ILE A 80 10.22 -11.52 -17.43
CA ILE A 80 11.64 -11.84 -17.63
C ILE A 80 11.81 -13.35 -17.67
N GLY A 81 12.50 -13.82 -18.71
CA GLY A 81 12.75 -15.26 -18.92
C GLY A 81 11.55 -16.04 -19.40
N SER A 82 11.62 -17.37 -19.23
CA SER A 82 10.62 -18.35 -19.65
C SER A 82 10.21 -19.32 -18.56
N GLY A 83 10.72 -19.13 -17.33
CA GLY A 83 10.28 -19.88 -16.15
C GLY A 83 8.85 -19.51 -15.72
N LYS A 84 8.37 -20.05 -14.62
CA LYS A 84 7.05 -19.73 -14.06
C LYS A 84 6.93 -18.21 -13.83
N PHE A 85 5.85 -17.60 -14.30
CA PHE A 85 5.59 -16.18 -14.17
C PHE A 85 4.51 -15.89 -13.15
N ILE A 86 4.86 -15.17 -12.09
CA ILE A 86 3.99 -14.86 -10.97
C ILE A 86 3.80 -13.34 -10.93
N GLY A 87 2.55 -12.90 -11.13
CA GLY A 87 2.17 -11.50 -10.95
C GLY A 87 1.87 -11.21 -9.49
N PHE A 88 2.36 -10.06 -8.98
CA PHE A 88 2.01 -9.57 -7.66
C PHE A 88 1.41 -8.15 -7.78
N PRO A 89 0.15 -8.05 -8.26
CA PRO A 89 -0.56 -6.78 -8.33
C PRO A 89 -1.01 -6.32 -6.94
N ILE A 90 -0.95 -5.01 -6.71
CA ILE A 90 -1.52 -4.36 -5.53
C ILE A 90 -2.53 -3.33 -6.05
N PHE A 91 -3.81 -3.56 -5.83
CA PHE A 91 -4.90 -2.77 -6.42
C PHE A 91 -5.96 -2.42 -5.37
N GLU A 92 -6.71 -1.35 -5.63
CA GLU A 92 -7.64 -0.72 -4.68
C GLU A 92 -9.12 -0.86 -5.05
N LEU A 93 -9.44 -1.38 -6.26
CA LEU A 93 -10.80 -1.51 -6.77
C LEU A 93 -11.27 -2.96 -6.85
N ASP A 94 -12.56 -3.15 -6.77
CA ASP A 94 -13.23 -4.46 -6.82
C ASP A 94 -13.52 -4.97 -8.26
N THR A 95 -13.03 -4.26 -9.28
CA THR A 95 -13.33 -4.58 -10.68
C THR A 95 -12.12 -4.33 -11.57
N PHE A 96 -11.89 -5.24 -12.53
CA PHE A 96 -10.88 -5.08 -13.57
C PHE A 96 -11.53 -4.79 -14.93
N ASN A 97 -10.93 -3.85 -15.68
CA ASN A 97 -11.26 -3.67 -17.09
C ASN A 97 -10.62 -4.76 -17.97
N GLU A 98 -10.96 -4.81 -19.24
CA GLU A 98 -10.51 -5.87 -20.16
C GLU A 98 -8.98 -5.85 -20.38
N LEU A 99 -8.31 -4.69 -20.31
CA LEU A 99 -6.87 -4.58 -20.39
C LEU A 99 -6.21 -5.20 -19.14
N GLU A 100 -6.70 -4.88 -17.96
CA GLU A 100 -6.22 -5.43 -16.69
C GLU A 100 -6.41 -6.95 -16.63
N LYS A 101 -7.60 -7.43 -17.02
CA LYS A 101 -7.86 -8.88 -17.14
C LYS A 101 -6.89 -9.57 -18.08
N HIS A 102 -6.59 -8.95 -19.25
CA HIS A 102 -5.62 -9.49 -20.20
C HIS A 102 -4.23 -9.61 -19.57
N HIS A 103 -3.77 -8.56 -18.88
CA HIS A 103 -2.46 -8.56 -18.21
C HIS A 103 -2.40 -9.60 -17.08
N LEU A 104 -3.41 -9.66 -16.22
CA LEU A 104 -3.46 -10.62 -15.10
C LEU A 104 -3.54 -12.07 -15.58
N ASN A 105 -4.32 -12.34 -16.63
CA ASN A 105 -4.42 -13.66 -17.25
C ASN A 105 -3.13 -14.10 -17.99
N SER A 106 -2.18 -13.20 -18.22
CA SER A 106 -0.86 -13.56 -18.78
C SER A 106 0.10 -14.16 -17.75
N CYS A 107 -0.24 -14.09 -16.47
CA CYS A 107 0.51 -14.70 -15.37
C CYS A 107 0.12 -16.18 -15.21
N ASP A 108 1.09 -17.02 -14.87
CA ASP A 108 0.82 -18.44 -14.55
C ASP A 108 0.11 -18.55 -13.19
N GLU A 109 0.49 -17.67 -12.24
CA GLU A 109 -0.12 -17.53 -10.92
C GLU A 109 -0.11 -16.07 -10.49
N LEU A 110 -0.97 -15.74 -9.51
CA LEU A 110 -1.04 -14.43 -8.88
C LEU A 110 -0.75 -14.55 -7.38
N MET A 111 0.04 -13.62 -6.86
CA MET A 111 0.14 -13.29 -5.44
C MET A 111 -0.64 -12.01 -5.19
N VAL A 112 -1.42 -11.93 -4.13
CA VAL A 112 -2.17 -10.73 -3.74
C VAL A 112 -2.04 -10.50 -2.25
N CYS A 113 -2.19 -9.27 -1.78
CA CYS A 113 -1.91 -8.93 -0.40
C CYS A 113 -2.96 -9.43 0.60
N SER A 114 -4.20 -9.67 0.17
CA SER A 114 -5.31 -9.93 1.08
C SER A 114 -6.33 -10.92 0.54
N GLN A 115 -7.14 -11.50 1.43
CA GLN A 115 -8.28 -12.33 1.06
C GLN A 115 -9.30 -11.55 0.22
N TRP A 116 -9.50 -10.26 0.53
CA TRP A 116 -10.34 -9.38 -0.30
C TRP A 116 -9.82 -9.34 -1.75
N ALA A 117 -8.51 -9.09 -1.94
CA ALA A 117 -7.91 -9.04 -3.27
C ALA A 117 -7.96 -10.40 -3.98
N LYS A 118 -7.80 -11.52 -3.24
CA LYS A 118 -8.00 -12.87 -3.78
C LYS A 118 -9.44 -13.05 -4.29
N GLN A 119 -10.43 -12.66 -3.50
CA GLN A 119 -11.83 -12.78 -3.91
C GLN A 119 -12.12 -11.96 -5.18
N VAL A 120 -11.62 -10.73 -5.26
CA VAL A 120 -11.73 -9.91 -6.48
C VAL A 120 -11.12 -10.62 -7.70
N CYS A 121 -9.94 -11.21 -7.56
CA CYS A 121 -9.33 -11.98 -8.66
C CYS A 121 -10.18 -13.18 -9.05
N LEU A 122 -10.72 -13.93 -8.11
CA LEU A 122 -11.57 -15.10 -8.38
C LEU A 122 -12.84 -14.69 -9.14
N ASP A 123 -13.50 -13.61 -8.69
CA ASP A 123 -14.75 -13.12 -9.28
C ASP A 123 -14.54 -12.53 -10.68
N GLN A 124 -13.44 -11.82 -10.89
CA GLN A 124 -13.21 -11.07 -12.11
C GLN A 124 -12.48 -11.86 -13.22
N LEU A 125 -11.63 -12.84 -12.86
CA LEU A 125 -10.79 -13.55 -13.81
C LEU A 125 -11.20 -15.00 -14.00
N TYR A 126 -11.78 -15.63 -12.98
CA TYR A 126 -11.99 -17.08 -12.95
C TYR A 126 -13.45 -17.48 -12.77
N MET A 127 -14.37 -16.53 -12.83
CA MET A 127 -15.80 -16.84 -12.80
C MET A 127 -16.33 -17.15 -14.21
N SER A 128 -17.02 -18.27 -14.36
CA SER A 128 -17.71 -18.60 -15.60
C SER A 128 -18.96 -17.72 -15.81
N PRO A 129 -19.48 -17.61 -17.04
CA PRO A 129 -20.74 -16.86 -17.32
C PRO A 129 -21.95 -17.35 -16.51
N ASN A 130 -21.92 -18.59 -15.99
CA ASN A 130 -22.97 -19.16 -15.16
C ASN A 130 -22.76 -18.93 -13.66
N GLY A 131 -21.79 -18.10 -13.26
CA GLY A 131 -21.50 -17.74 -11.86
C GLY A 131 -20.76 -18.82 -11.06
N HIS A 132 -20.08 -19.77 -11.71
CA HIS A 132 -19.26 -20.78 -11.05
C HIS A 132 -17.78 -20.46 -11.22
N THR A 133 -16.99 -20.50 -10.14
CA THR A 133 -15.52 -20.39 -10.19
C THR A 133 -14.94 -21.64 -10.87
N TYR A 134 -13.95 -21.46 -11.74
CA TYR A 134 -13.25 -22.59 -12.35
C TYR A 134 -12.54 -23.42 -11.29
N LEU A 135 -12.51 -24.75 -11.46
CA LEU A 135 -12.04 -25.71 -10.45
C LEU A 135 -10.58 -25.51 -9.99
N ASP A 136 -9.73 -24.93 -10.81
CA ASP A 136 -8.32 -24.69 -10.53
C ASP A 136 -8.00 -23.24 -10.15
N ALA A 137 -8.99 -22.36 -10.10
CA ALA A 137 -8.80 -20.93 -9.86
C ALA A 137 -8.18 -20.65 -8.49
N ASP A 138 -8.64 -21.31 -7.45
CA ASP A 138 -8.15 -21.12 -6.08
C ASP A 138 -6.66 -21.48 -5.96
N ALA A 139 -6.19 -22.45 -6.72
CA ALA A 139 -4.78 -22.86 -6.77
C ALA A 139 -3.87 -21.88 -7.55
N LYS A 140 -4.45 -20.89 -8.25
CA LYS A 140 -3.70 -19.91 -9.04
C LYS A 140 -3.56 -18.55 -8.33
N VAL A 141 -4.32 -18.29 -7.28
CA VAL A 141 -4.31 -17.03 -6.56
C VAL A 141 -3.93 -17.25 -5.10
N HIS A 142 -2.77 -16.76 -4.71
CA HIS A 142 -2.21 -16.95 -3.38
C HIS A 142 -2.24 -15.64 -2.59
N VAL A 143 -2.71 -15.70 -1.35
CA VAL A 143 -2.62 -14.55 -0.44
C VAL A 143 -1.23 -14.53 0.19
N VAL A 144 -0.51 -13.43 -0.04
CA VAL A 144 0.83 -13.16 0.46
C VAL A 144 0.83 -11.75 1.05
N PRO A 145 0.47 -11.59 2.32
CA PRO A 145 0.45 -10.29 2.98
C PRO A 145 1.83 -9.63 2.97
N LEU A 146 1.87 -8.31 2.84
CA LEU A 146 3.11 -7.57 3.03
C LEU A 146 3.41 -7.45 4.52
N GLY A 147 4.68 -7.50 4.88
CA GLY A 147 5.15 -7.33 6.24
C GLY A 147 5.49 -5.89 6.60
N VAL A 148 5.94 -5.72 7.84
CA VAL A 148 6.56 -4.51 8.37
C VAL A 148 7.88 -4.89 9.04
N ASP A 149 8.88 -4.04 8.93
CA ASP A 149 10.13 -4.18 9.66
C ASP A 149 9.94 -3.77 11.13
N ALA A 150 9.78 -4.76 12.01
CA ALA A 150 9.54 -4.53 13.44
C ALA A 150 10.77 -3.98 14.19
N GLU A 151 11.99 -4.11 13.64
CA GLU A 151 13.19 -3.49 14.20
C GLU A 151 13.24 -2.00 13.87
N LEU A 152 12.73 -1.62 12.71
CA LEU A 152 12.64 -0.24 12.27
C LEU A 152 11.42 0.49 12.88
N PHE A 153 10.32 -0.23 13.13
CA PHE A 153 9.09 0.27 13.76
C PHE A 153 8.82 -0.41 15.12
N PRO A 154 9.74 -0.32 16.09
CA PRO A 154 9.52 -0.92 17.40
C PRO A 154 8.41 -0.20 18.17
N PRO A 155 7.76 -0.85 19.14
CA PRO A 155 6.75 -0.21 19.99
C PRO A 155 7.29 1.06 20.65
N ALA A 156 6.66 2.19 20.38
CA ALA A 156 7.03 3.48 20.93
C ALA A 156 6.47 3.67 22.35
N LEU A 157 7.10 4.55 23.12
CA LEU A 157 6.60 4.93 24.45
C LEU A 157 5.24 5.65 24.31
N VAL A 158 4.37 5.38 25.26
CA VAL A 158 3.11 6.11 25.39
C VAL A 158 3.41 7.53 25.86
N ARG A 159 2.84 8.52 25.17
CA ARG A 159 2.93 9.91 25.59
C ARG A 159 2.17 10.13 26.91
N GLN A 160 2.66 11.07 27.71
CA GLN A 160 2.09 11.41 29.02
C GLN A 160 1.34 12.76 29.01
N ASP A 161 1.09 13.32 27.81
CA ASP A 161 0.38 14.60 27.69
C ASP A 161 -1.13 14.39 27.71
N ASP A 162 -1.88 15.41 28.14
CA ASP A 162 -3.35 15.39 28.14
C ASP A 162 -3.94 15.58 26.73
N LYS A 163 -3.15 16.09 25.79
CA LYS A 163 -3.57 16.34 24.41
C LYS A 163 -3.42 15.12 23.54
N THR A 164 -4.46 14.75 22.79
CA THR A 164 -4.42 13.67 21.82
C THR A 164 -3.90 14.16 20.45
N ILE A 165 -2.89 13.49 19.90
CA ILE A 165 -2.39 13.76 18.53
C ILE A 165 -2.83 12.64 17.61
N PHE A 166 -3.74 12.97 16.69
CA PHE A 166 -4.10 12.12 15.56
C PHE A 166 -3.10 12.30 14.42
N PHE A 167 -2.88 11.24 13.66
CA PHE A 167 -1.90 11.24 12.57
C PHE A 167 -2.44 10.55 11.32
N ASN A 168 -2.08 11.09 10.16
CA ASN A 168 -2.23 10.40 8.89
C ASN A 168 -1.02 10.71 8.00
N CYS A 169 -0.58 9.73 7.22
CA CYS A 169 0.45 9.92 6.19
C CYS A 169 0.09 9.19 4.90
N GLY A 170 0.71 9.62 3.82
CA GLY A 170 0.50 9.04 2.50
C GLY A 170 0.37 10.09 1.39
N LYS A 171 -0.26 9.70 0.28
CA LYS A 171 -0.52 10.63 -0.83
C LYS A 171 -1.80 11.41 -0.59
N TRP A 172 -1.81 12.72 -0.89
CA TRP A 172 -3.04 13.49 -0.96
C TRP A 172 -3.96 12.89 -2.04
N GLU A 173 -5.01 12.17 -1.64
CA GLU A 173 -5.98 11.52 -2.52
C GLU A 173 -7.38 11.49 -1.88
N ILE A 174 -8.42 11.58 -2.71
CA ILE A 174 -9.81 11.36 -2.28
C ILE A 174 -9.99 9.92 -1.80
N ARG A 175 -9.36 8.97 -2.47
CA ARG A 175 -9.36 7.55 -2.07
C ARG A 175 -8.88 7.35 -0.63
N LYS A 176 -7.90 8.10 -0.17
CA LYS A 176 -7.38 8.04 1.21
C LYS A 176 -8.33 8.64 2.26
N GLY A 177 -9.48 9.18 1.85
CA GLY A 177 -10.49 9.74 2.75
C GLY A 177 -10.09 11.06 3.43
N HIS A 178 -9.10 11.78 2.85
CA HIS A 178 -8.62 13.03 3.44
C HIS A 178 -9.70 14.13 3.51
N ASP A 179 -10.67 14.11 2.60
CA ASP A 179 -11.85 14.99 2.63
C ASP A 179 -12.79 14.66 3.82
N ILE A 180 -12.87 13.38 4.20
CA ILE A 180 -13.66 12.92 5.35
C ILE A 180 -12.93 13.27 6.65
N LEU A 181 -11.61 12.99 6.72
CA LEU A 181 -10.80 13.13 7.92
C LEU A 181 -10.85 14.54 8.50
N ILE A 182 -10.63 15.56 7.69
CA ILE A 182 -10.63 16.95 8.18
C ILE A 182 -12.01 17.38 8.70
N ASN A 183 -13.08 16.93 8.06
CA ASN A 183 -14.43 17.24 8.51
C ASN A 183 -14.78 16.54 9.82
N ALA A 184 -14.35 15.29 10.00
CA ALA A 184 -14.48 14.57 11.26
C ALA A 184 -13.67 15.24 12.38
N PHE A 185 -12.41 15.63 12.10
CA PHE A 185 -11.54 16.28 13.06
C PHE A 185 -12.12 17.62 13.55
N LYS A 186 -12.68 18.44 12.66
CA LYS A 186 -13.37 19.69 13.06
C LYS A 186 -14.49 19.44 14.07
N LYS A 187 -15.27 18.37 13.89
CA LYS A 187 -16.32 17.98 14.85
C LYS A 187 -15.76 17.58 16.21
N VAL A 188 -14.60 16.88 16.25
CA VAL A 188 -13.90 16.56 17.51
C VAL A 188 -13.59 17.85 18.28
N LEU A 189 -13.07 18.87 17.60
CA LEU A 189 -12.75 20.17 18.21
C LEU A 189 -14.01 20.93 18.67
N GLU A 190 -15.12 20.84 17.94
CA GLU A 190 -16.41 21.44 18.31
C GLU A 190 -16.98 20.83 19.61
N HIS A 191 -16.63 19.58 19.94
CA HIS A 191 -16.98 18.94 21.21
C HIS A 191 -16.06 19.32 22.37
N GLY A 192 -15.08 20.20 22.14
CA GLY A 192 -14.20 20.76 23.17
C GLY A 192 -12.99 19.88 23.53
N GLU A 193 -12.70 18.88 22.71
CA GLU A 193 -11.53 18.00 22.92
C GLU A 193 -10.21 18.75 22.61
N ASP A 194 -9.21 18.57 23.48
CA ASP A 194 -7.86 19.07 23.21
C ASP A 194 -7.09 18.10 22.33
N ALA A 195 -7.22 18.29 21.03
CA ALA A 195 -6.61 17.43 20.03
C ALA A 195 -5.83 18.23 18.97
N GLU A 196 -4.86 17.56 18.36
CA GLU A 196 -4.18 18.01 17.14
C GLU A 196 -4.28 16.94 16.06
N LEU A 197 -4.26 17.36 14.80
CA LEU A 197 -4.14 16.47 13.65
C LEU A 197 -2.83 16.76 12.92
N TRP A 198 -1.97 15.76 12.84
CA TRP A 198 -0.72 15.84 12.11
C TRP A 198 -0.86 15.10 10.78
N MET A 199 -0.55 15.80 9.68
CA MET A 199 -0.69 15.28 8.32
C MET A 199 0.70 15.28 7.64
N MET A 200 1.27 14.11 7.43
CA MET A 200 2.51 13.93 6.66
C MET A 200 2.15 13.43 5.26
N CYS A 201 1.44 14.28 4.51
CA CYS A 201 0.88 13.93 3.22
C CYS A 201 1.47 14.78 2.10
N THR A 202 1.87 14.13 1.02
CA THR A 202 2.29 14.76 -0.24
C THR A 202 1.84 13.90 -1.40
N ASN A 203 1.71 14.47 -2.59
CA ASN A 203 1.48 13.68 -3.79
C ASN A 203 2.36 14.20 -4.93
N PRO A 204 3.40 13.45 -5.36
CA PRO A 204 4.32 13.90 -6.41
C PRO A 204 3.66 14.04 -7.78
N PHE A 205 2.41 13.61 -7.93
CA PHE A 205 1.64 13.71 -9.17
C PHE A 205 0.63 14.87 -9.15
N ASN A 206 0.59 15.66 -8.06
CA ASN A 206 -0.26 16.83 -7.99
C ASN A 206 0.37 18.01 -8.71
N SER A 207 -0.48 18.86 -9.30
CA SER A 207 -0.09 20.20 -9.68
C SER A 207 0.02 21.10 -8.44
N PRO A 208 0.73 22.24 -8.51
CA PRO A 208 0.77 23.20 -7.41
C PRO A 208 -0.62 23.68 -6.97
N GLU A 209 -1.58 23.77 -7.88
CA GLU A 209 -2.96 24.18 -7.61
C GLU A 209 -3.73 23.09 -6.83
N GLU A 210 -3.48 21.82 -7.13
CA GLU A 210 -4.05 20.69 -6.39
C GLU A 210 -3.50 20.64 -4.97
N ASP A 211 -2.19 20.79 -4.79
CA ASP A 211 -1.57 20.86 -3.47
C ASP A 211 -2.07 22.06 -2.66
N ALA A 212 -2.22 23.23 -3.30
CA ALA A 212 -2.77 24.42 -2.65
C ALA A 212 -4.20 24.20 -2.13
N LYS A 213 -5.03 23.43 -2.86
CA LYS A 213 -6.39 23.09 -2.41
C LYS A 213 -6.36 22.20 -1.16
N TRP A 214 -5.49 21.18 -1.12
CA TRP A 214 -5.31 20.36 0.07
C TRP A 214 -4.80 21.16 1.25
N HIS A 215 -3.79 22.00 1.06
CA HIS A 215 -3.27 22.87 2.12
C HIS A 215 -4.32 23.85 2.63
N GLN A 216 -5.16 24.41 1.75
CA GLN A 216 -6.26 25.28 2.15
C GLN A 216 -7.33 24.54 2.96
N LEU A 217 -7.68 23.30 2.56
CA LEU A 217 -8.65 22.46 3.26
C LEU A 217 -8.22 22.14 4.69
N TYR A 218 -6.91 21.91 4.88
CA TYR A 218 -6.28 21.61 6.15
C TYR A 218 -5.70 22.83 6.89
N ASN A 219 -5.97 24.05 6.42
CA ASN A 219 -5.52 25.28 7.09
C ASN A 219 -6.35 25.52 8.37
N HIS A 220 -5.86 25.00 9.49
CA HIS A 220 -6.50 25.14 10.79
C HIS A 220 -5.44 25.19 11.90
N PRO A 221 -5.60 26.01 12.98
CA PRO A 221 -4.59 26.14 14.06
C PRO A 221 -4.23 24.83 14.78
N LYS A 222 -5.12 23.87 14.81
CA LYS A 222 -4.93 22.54 15.43
C LYS A 222 -4.49 21.46 14.42
N VAL A 223 -4.19 21.86 13.18
CA VAL A 223 -3.66 20.95 12.15
C VAL A 223 -2.21 21.30 11.86
N LYS A 224 -1.34 20.32 11.89
CA LYS A 224 0.07 20.43 11.57
C LYS A 224 0.36 19.70 10.27
N LEU A 225 0.76 20.42 9.23
CA LEU A 225 1.27 19.83 8.01
C LEU A 225 2.77 19.53 8.20
N ILE A 226 3.14 18.27 8.12
CA ILE A 226 4.51 17.80 8.30
C ILE A 226 5.10 17.54 6.90
N PRO A 227 6.29 18.03 6.61
CA PRO A 227 7.00 17.68 5.39
C PRO A 227 7.16 16.17 5.24
N ARG A 228 7.19 15.70 4.01
CA ARG A 228 7.46 14.29 3.73
C ARG A 228 8.81 13.88 4.31
N ALA A 229 8.83 12.76 5.00
CA ALA A 229 10.06 12.12 5.45
C ALA A 229 10.83 11.52 4.25
N GLU A 230 12.15 11.58 4.31
CA GLU A 230 13.02 11.03 3.26
C GLU A 230 13.40 9.57 3.54
N THR A 231 13.34 9.16 4.81
CA THR A 231 13.71 7.81 5.26
C THR A 231 12.60 7.20 6.12
N GLN A 232 12.54 5.88 6.18
CA GLN A 232 11.62 5.16 7.06
C GLN A 232 11.88 5.44 8.55
N THR A 233 13.14 5.68 8.93
CA THR A 233 13.49 6.10 10.29
C THR A 233 12.84 7.43 10.66
N GLU A 234 12.81 8.39 9.74
CA GLU A 234 12.11 9.67 9.95
C GLU A 234 10.60 9.47 10.05
N VAL A 235 10.02 8.56 9.24
CA VAL A 235 8.61 8.17 9.35
C VAL A 235 8.33 7.64 10.76
N TYR A 236 9.11 6.68 11.25
CA TYR A 236 8.98 6.17 12.61
C TYR A 236 9.13 7.26 13.67
N ASN A 237 10.10 8.16 13.51
CA ASN A 237 10.29 9.28 14.44
C ASN A 237 9.02 10.14 14.57
N VAL A 238 8.31 10.41 13.50
CA VAL A 238 7.02 11.13 13.57
C VAL A 238 5.97 10.26 14.23
N MET A 239 5.83 9.00 13.79
CA MET A 239 4.84 8.04 14.33
C MET A 239 5.02 7.80 15.83
N SER A 240 6.25 7.79 16.33
CA SER A 240 6.54 7.61 17.76
C SER A 240 5.99 8.74 18.65
N HIS A 241 5.81 9.94 18.09
CA HIS A 241 5.36 11.14 18.82
C HIS A 241 3.85 11.42 18.72
N VAL A 242 3.08 10.54 18.12
CA VAL A 242 1.62 10.67 18.00
C VAL A 242 0.91 9.59 18.82
N ASP A 243 -0.40 9.70 18.98
CA ASP A 243 -1.17 8.77 19.82
C ASP A 243 -2.00 7.81 18.98
N CYS A 244 -2.55 8.28 17.86
CA CYS A 244 -3.48 7.49 17.06
C CYS A 244 -3.35 7.79 15.57
N GLY A 245 -3.16 6.75 14.77
CA GLY A 245 -3.25 6.81 13.31
C GLY A 245 -4.70 6.78 12.83
N VAL A 246 -5.06 7.60 11.84
CA VAL A 246 -6.43 7.64 11.30
C VAL A 246 -6.39 7.43 9.79
N PHE A 247 -6.90 6.29 9.33
CA PHE A 247 -6.83 5.86 7.94
C PHE A 247 -8.25 5.56 7.38
N PRO A 248 -9.05 6.60 7.08
CA PRO A 248 -10.41 6.44 6.60
C PRO A 248 -10.46 6.23 5.08
N SER A 249 -9.57 5.37 4.57
CA SER A 249 -9.45 5.12 3.14
C SER A 249 -10.69 4.45 2.57
N ARG A 250 -11.12 4.89 1.39
CA ARG A 250 -12.23 4.30 0.66
C ARG A 250 -11.88 2.94 0.05
N GLY A 251 -10.60 2.68 -0.19
CA GLY A 251 -10.09 1.41 -0.70
C GLY A 251 -8.57 1.39 -0.72
N GLU A 252 -7.98 0.28 -0.33
CA GLU A 252 -6.54 0.06 -0.28
C GLU A 252 -6.16 -1.32 -0.80
N GLY A 253 -5.04 -1.37 -1.52
CA GLY A 253 -4.43 -2.64 -1.88
C GLY A 253 -3.63 -3.26 -0.73
N TRP A 254 -3.15 -2.43 0.23
CA TRP A 254 -2.52 -2.87 1.48
C TRP A 254 -2.58 -1.80 2.57
N ASN A 255 -1.85 -0.72 2.46
CA ASN A 255 -1.63 0.38 3.41
C ASN A 255 -0.49 0.11 4.40
N LEU A 256 0.74 0.28 3.91
CA LEU A 256 1.96 0.10 4.71
C LEU A 256 1.97 1.04 5.93
N GLU A 257 1.57 2.28 5.76
CA GLU A 257 1.57 3.31 6.79
C GLU A 257 0.67 2.96 7.99
N LEU A 258 -0.45 2.31 7.74
CA LEU A 258 -1.34 1.79 8.79
C LEU A 258 -0.66 0.64 9.56
N LEU A 259 -0.04 -0.31 8.84
CA LEU A 259 0.65 -1.44 9.44
C LEU A 259 1.88 -0.98 10.26
N GLU A 260 2.61 0.01 9.77
CA GLU A 260 3.75 0.65 10.47
C GLU A 260 3.29 1.33 11.78
N MET A 261 2.16 2.04 11.78
CA MET A 261 1.57 2.60 13.01
C MET A 261 1.20 1.52 14.02
N MET A 262 0.61 0.41 13.56
CA MET A 262 0.28 -0.73 14.43
C MET A 262 1.54 -1.37 15.02
N ALA A 263 2.60 -1.56 14.21
CA ALA A 263 3.89 -2.08 14.66
C ALA A 263 4.55 -1.16 15.71
N ALA A 264 4.42 0.15 15.53
CA ALA A 264 4.87 1.15 16.50
C ALA A 264 4.04 1.16 17.80
N GLY A 265 3.07 0.27 17.97
CA GLY A 265 2.23 0.13 19.15
C GLY A 265 1.23 1.27 19.34
N LYS A 266 0.88 1.98 18.26
CA LYS A 266 -0.07 3.10 18.31
C LYS A 266 -1.49 2.63 18.05
N HIS A 267 -2.46 3.31 18.67
CA HIS A 267 -3.87 3.13 18.31
C HIS A 267 -4.10 3.50 16.85
N VAL A 268 -5.02 2.80 16.20
CA VAL A 268 -5.39 3.10 14.82
C VAL A 268 -6.90 3.06 14.61
N LEU A 269 -7.41 3.99 13.80
CA LEU A 269 -8.74 3.97 13.22
C LEU A 269 -8.59 3.62 11.75
N ALA A 270 -9.27 2.58 11.27
CA ALA A 270 -9.16 2.12 9.89
C ALA A 270 -10.53 1.74 9.33
N THR A 271 -10.78 2.05 8.07
CA THR A 271 -12.00 1.62 7.39
C THR A 271 -12.07 0.09 7.32
N GLU A 272 -13.19 -0.50 7.70
CA GLU A 272 -13.46 -1.93 7.63
C GLU A 272 -13.79 -2.34 6.18
N TYR A 273 -12.82 -2.16 5.28
CA TYR A 273 -12.99 -2.47 3.86
C TYR A 273 -11.65 -2.76 3.18
N SER A 274 -11.72 -3.54 2.08
CA SER A 274 -10.58 -3.93 1.23
C SER A 274 -9.43 -4.56 2.03
N ALA A 275 -8.18 -4.26 1.71
CA ALA A 275 -7.02 -4.90 2.34
C ALA A 275 -6.87 -4.60 3.84
N HIS A 276 -7.49 -3.57 4.39
CA HIS A 276 -7.47 -3.34 5.83
C HIS A 276 -8.03 -4.54 6.62
N THR A 277 -9.02 -5.24 6.08
CA THR A 277 -9.65 -6.40 6.72
C THR A 277 -8.72 -7.61 6.86
N GLU A 278 -7.54 -7.60 6.22
CA GLU A 278 -6.56 -8.66 6.36
C GLU A 278 -5.84 -8.62 7.71
N PHE A 279 -5.60 -7.43 8.26
CA PHE A 279 -4.81 -7.26 9.47
C PHE A 279 -5.45 -6.38 10.55
N CYS A 280 -6.55 -5.66 10.25
CA CYS A 280 -7.33 -4.91 11.22
C CYS A 280 -8.56 -5.70 11.66
N ASN A 281 -8.82 -5.73 12.96
CA ASN A 281 -9.99 -6.33 13.57
C ASN A 281 -10.36 -5.60 14.88
N GLU A 282 -11.47 -5.96 15.52
CA GLU A 282 -11.97 -5.32 16.75
C GLU A 282 -11.01 -5.43 17.94
N GLU A 283 -10.04 -6.38 17.91
CA GLU A 283 -9.08 -6.57 19.02
C GLU A 283 -7.87 -5.63 18.90
N ASN A 284 -7.52 -5.18 17.69
CA ASN A 284 -6.28 -4.45 17.42
C ASN A 284 -6.47 -3.06 16.80
N SER A 285 -7.70 -2.67 16.46
CA SER A 285 -8.00 -1.41 15.80
C SER A 285 -9.41 -0.92 16.10
N TYR A 286 -9.64 0.38 15.93
CA TYR A 286 -10.98 0.95 15.89
C TYR A 286 -11.50 0.91 14.45
N LEU A 287 -12.37 -0.04 14.16
CA LEU A 287 -12.93 -0.21 12.84
C LEU A 287 -13.96 0.88 12.53
N LEU A 288 -13.83 1.49 11.35
CA LEU A 288 -14.80 2.41 10.79
C LEU A 288 -15.69 1.61 9.84
N PRO A 289 -16.90 1.24 10.26
CA PRO A 289 -17.79 0.45 9.43
C PRO A 289 -18.22 1.24 8.20
N ILE A 290 -18.31 0.57 7.07
CA ILE A 290 -18.85 1.16 5.85
C ILE A 290 -20.36 1.00 5.81
N SER A 291 -21.06 2.01 5.28
CA SER A 291 -22.50 1.94 5.10
C SER A 291 -22.90 1.26 3.78
N ASP A 292 -22.08 1.43 2.75
CA ASP A 292 -22.31 0.96 1.39
C ASP A 292 -21.02 1.13 0.56
N VAL A 293 -21.07 0.79 -0.71
CA VAL A 293 -20.02 1.11 -1.68
C VAL A 293 -20.57 2.10 -2.72
N GLU A 294 -19.68 2.88 -3.30
CA GLU A 294 -20.04 3.83 -4.37
C GLU A 294 -19.04 3.71 -5.52
N PRO A 295 -19.41 4.10 -6.76
CA PRO A 295 -18.48 4.10 -7.88
C PRO A 295 -17.23 4.93 -7.57
N ALA A 296 -16.05 4.34 -7.77
CA ALA A 296 -14.78 4.97 -7.48
C ALA A 296 -14.53 6.15 -8.43
N PHE A 297 -14.50 7.36 -7.88
CA PHE A 297 -14.34 8.57 -8.68
C PHE A 297 -13.55 9.65 -7.93
N ASP A 298 -12.42 10.10 -8.51
CA ASP A 298 -11.64 11.22 -8.03
C ASP A 298 -11.26 12.25 -9.11
N ASN A 299 -11.71 12.00 -10.36
CA ASN A 299 -11.39 12.80 -11.54
C ASN A 299 -9.89 12.89 -11.90
N LYS A 300 -9.07 11.96 -11.38
CA LYS A 300 -7.63 11.92 -11.64
C LYS A 300 -7.15 10.52 -12.00
N TRP A 301 -7.43 9.54 -11.15
CA TRP A 301 -7.02 8.15 -11.28
C TRP A 301 -8.21 7.20 -11.43
N PHE A 302 -9.34 7.56 -10.82
CA PHE A 302 -10.53 6.73 -10.75
C PHE A 302 -11.70 7.40 -11.49
N PHE A 303 -12.26 6.71 -12.47
CA PHE A 303 -13.32 7.20 -13.37
C PHE A 303 -14.50 6.24 -13.39
N CYS A 304 -14.99 5.85 -12.22
CA CYS A 304 -16.11 4.92 -12.03
C CYS A 304 -15.85 3.49 -12.53
N GLN A 305 -14.58 3.08 -12.61
CA GLN A 305 -14.25 1.67 -12.76
C GLN A 305 -14.26 1.03 -11.36
N GLY A 306 -15.24 0.14 -11.12
CA GLY A 306 -15.40 -0.49 -9.82
C GLY A 306 -15.87 0.46 -8.73
N ASN A 307 -15.84 -0.04 -7.49
CA ASN A 307 -16.35 0.65 -6.34
C ASN A 307 -15.29 0.78 -5.24
N TRP A 308 -15.57 1.70 -4.33
CA TRP A 308 -14.88 1.84 -3.06
C TRP A 308 -15.87 2.07 -1.90
N ALA A 309 -15.42 2.08 -0.66
CA ALA A 309 -16.25 2.34 0.50
C ALA A 309 -16.84 3.76 0.49
N LYS A 310 -18.11 3.84 0.92
CA LYS A 310 -18.84 5.10 1.06
C LYS A 310 -18.84 5.59 2.50
#